data_2206c0001e5bfc3699088de5930e340a
#
_entry.id   2206c0001e5bfc3699088de5930e340a
#
_cell.length_a   1.000
_cell.length_b   1.000
_cell.length_c   1.000
_cell.angle_alpha   90.00
_cell.angle_beta   90.00
_cell.angle_gamma   90.00
#
_symmetry.space_group_name_H-M   'P 1'
#
loop_
_entity.id
_entity.type
_entity.pdbx_description
1 polymer ?
#
loop_
_entity_poly.entity_id
_entity_poly.type
_entity_poly.pdbx_seq_one_letter_code
_entity_poly.pdbx_strand_id
1 'polypeptide(L)'
;TDRLAKQFPNADILGVDFSEDMLKKARTTYPELRFEQSFIPDDLDKLDGEFDLIFSNACIHWIPNHESLLPAIFDKLSDGGTLAVQIPYIQKAPFYRLLNLLVHTVEWKDLSSIHNYHNLLPEDYYDILGRLSDNFNIWETTYYHTVQSHNGVIEWYKGSGLRPYLDSLSEEKRPEFLADLNEIISENFSRRANGSIILKMPRLFFTAKK
;
A
#
# COMPACT_ATOMS: atom_id res chain seq x y z
N THR A 1 -0.77 10.50 -10.04
CA THR A 1 -1.54 11.52 -10.76
C THR A 1 -0.86 11.88 -12.08
N ASP A 2 0.39 12.40 -12.11
CA ASP A 2 1.12 12.83 -13.33
C ASP A 2 1.14 11.77 -14.47
N ARG A 3 1.41 10.50 -14.15
CA ARG A 3 1.39 9.42 -15.17
C ARG A 3 0.02 9.22 -15.79
N LEU A 4 -1.05 9.36 -15.01
CA LEU A 4 -2.42 9.30 -15.53
C LEU A 4 -2.71 10.50 -16.45
N ALA A 5 -2.30 11.70 -16.07
CA ALA A 5 -2.45 12.89 -16.89
C ALA A 5 -1.74 12.76 -18.25
N LYS A 6 -0.55 12.18 -18.26
CA LYS A 6 0.17 11.90 -19.52
C LYS A 6 -0.49 10.82 -20.38
N GLN A 7 -1.11 9.82 -19.74
CA GLN A 7 -1.81 8.74 -20.43
C GLN A 7 -3.16 9.18 -20.98
N PHE A 8 -3.84 10.08 -20.26
CA PHE A 8 -5.16 10.59 -20.57
C PHE A 8 -5.14 12.12 -20.64
N PRO A 9 -4.57 12.72 -21.72
CA PRO A 9 -4.29 14.17 -21.77
C PRO A 9 -5.55 15.05 -21.79
N ASN A 10 -6.71 14.47 -22.11
CA ASN A 10 -7.99 15.18 -22.18
C ASN A 10 -8.87 14.92 -20.93
N ALA A 11 -8.39 14.17 -19.94
CA ALA A 11 -9.14 13.88 -18.73
C ALA A 11 -9.01 15.00 -17.70
N ASP A 12 -10.10 15.31 -17.02
CA ASP A 12 -10.06 16.08 -15.77
C ASP A 12 -9.64 15.14 -14.64
N ILE A 13 -8.49 15.40 -14.02
CA ILE A 13 -7.88 14.49 -13.04
C ILE A 13 -7.78 15.19 -11.70
N LEU A 14 -8.39 14.56 -10.69
CA LEU A 14 -8.28 14.95 -9.30
C LEU A 14 -7.41 13.94 -8.55
N GLY A 15 -6.34 14.42 -7.92
CA GLY A 15 -5.56 13.64 -6.95
C GLY A 15 -6.03 13.93 -5.53
N VAL A 16 -6.29 12.89 -4.73
CA VAL A 16 -6.66 13.05 -3.33
C VAL A 16 -5.65 12.36 -2.40
N ASP A 17 -5.38 12.98 -1.27
CA ASP A 17 -4.54 12.42 -0.21
C ASP A 17 -5.00 13.00 1.14
N PHE A 18 -4.83 12.26 2.23
CA PHE A 18 -5.12 12.78 3.57
C PHE A 18 -3.99 13.68 4.12
N SER A 19 -2.78 13.51 3.60
CA SER A 19 -1.57 14.22 4.06
C SER A 19 -1.38 15.55 3.35
N GLU A 20 -1.58 16.64 4.07
CA GLU A 20 -1.35 17.97 3.53
C GLU A 20 0.12 18.20 3.10
N ASP A 21 1.09 17.57 3.75
CA ASP A 21 2.51 17.66 3.35
C ASP A 21 2.77 16.99 2.00
N MET A 22 2.10 15.85 1.74
CA MET A 22 2.16 15.18 0.43
C MET A 22 1.49 16.02 -0.65
N LEU A 23 0.35 16.65 -0.33
CA LEU A 23 -0.36 17.54 -1.24
C LEU A 23 0.43 18.80 -1.56
N LYS A 24 1.06 19.44 -0.58
CA LYS A 24 1.97 20.59 -0.80
C LYS A 24 3.09 20.24 -1.77
N LYS A 25 3.73 19.07 -1.56
CA LYS A 25 4.77 18.58 -2.46
C LYS A 25 4.22 18.30 -3.86
N ALA A 26 3.05 17.67 -3.96
CA ALA A 26 2.40 17.38 -5.24
C ALA A 26 2.06 18.66 -6.01
N ARG A 27 1.43 19.65 -5.36
CA ARG A 27 1.08 20.94 -5.95
C ARG A 27 2.32 21.73 -6.39
N THR A 28 3.41 21.66 -5.63
CA THR A 28 4.69 22.30 -6.02
C THR A 28 5.32 21.63 -7.23
N THR A 29 5.23 20.29 -7.32
CA THR A 29 5.87 19.51 -8.40
C THR A 29 5.04 19.54 -9.69
N TYR A 30 3.72 19.59 -9.57
CA TYR A 30 2.75 19.50 -10.67
C TYR A 30 1.66 20.57 -10.51
N PRO A 31 2.01 21.85 -10.67
CA PRO A 31 1.09 22.97 -10.42
C PRO A 31 -0.11 23.01 -11.36
N GLU A 32 -0.03 22.30 -12.50
CA GLU A 32 -1.10 22.18 -13.50
C GLU A 32 -2.17 21.14 -13.14
N LEU A 33 -1.91 20.29 -12.12
CA LEU A 33 -2.84 19.24 -11.71
C LEU A 33 -3.61 19.65 -10.47
N ARG A 34 -4.84 19.13 -10.35
CA ARG A 34 -5.70 19.35 -9.18
C ARG A 34 -5.37 18.36 -8.08
N PHE A 35 -5.22 18.87 -6.85
CA PHE A 35 -5.01 18.07 -5.66
C PHE A 35 -5.86 18.60 -4.51
N GLU A 36 -6.59 17.71 -3.85
CA GLU A 36 -7.46 18.02 -2.73
C GLU A 36 -7.16 17.13 -1.53
N GLN A 37 -7.31 17.69 -0.33
CA GLN A 37 -7.23 16.90 0.89
C GLN A 37 -8.56 16.17 1.10
N SER A 38 -8.48 14.87 1.30
CA SER A 38 -9.65 14.05 1.53
C SER A 38 -9.32 12.85 2.42
N PHE A 39 -10.14 12.64 3.42
CA PHE A 39 -10.04 11.51 4.36
C PHE A 39 -11.03 10.43 3.92
N ILE A 40 -10.56 9.49 3.13
CA ILE A 40 -11.37 8.39 2.61
C ILE A 40 -11.54 7.31 3.70
N PRO A 41 -12.77 6.81 4.00
CA PRO A 41 -14.02 7.04 3.27
C PRO A 41 -14.84 8.26 3.72
N ASP A 42 -14.51 8.92 4.81
CA ASP A 42 -15.36 9.92 5.49
C ASP A 42 -15.70 11.14 4.62
N ASP A 43 -14.83 11.47 3.69
CA ASP A 43 -14.99 12.61 2.80
C ASP A 43 -15.45 12.23 1.38
N LEU A 44 -15.81 10.97 1.12
CA LEU A 44 -16.26 10.55 -0.22
C LEU A 44 -17.45 11.36 -0.72
N ASP A 45 -18.38 11.72 0.16
CA ASP A 45 -19.56 12.50 -0.20
C ASP A 45 -19.24 13.97 -0.53
N LYS A 46 -18.07 14.46 -0.11
CA LYS A 46 -17.60 15.81 -0.42
C LYS A 46 -16.94 15.90 -1.79
N LEU A 47 -16.60 14.77 -2.38
CA LEU A 47 -16.08 14.70 -3.74
C LEU A 47 -17.25 14.83 -4.72
N ASP A 48 -17.27 15.96 -5.42
CA ASP A 48 -18.33 16.28 -6.39
C ASP A 48 -18.22 15.42 -7.65
N GLY A 49 -19.39 14.97 -8.13
CA GLY A 49 -19.53 14.27 -9.40
C GLY A 49 -19.34 12.77 -9.32
N GLU A 50 -19.39 12.16 -10.49
CA GLU A 50 -19.12 10.76 -10.75
C GLU A 50 -17.83 10.64 -11.56
N PHE A 51 -17.13 9.52 -11.43
CA PHE A 51 -15.81 9.33 -12.04
C PHE A 51 -15.85 8.19 -13.06
N ASP A 52 -15.29 8.41 -14.26
CA ASP A 52 -15.12 7.36 -15.26
C ASP A 52 -14.00 6.38 -14.87
N LEU A 53 -13.05 6.86 -14.04
CA LEU A 53 -11.96 6.04 -13.51
C LEU A 53 -11.63 6.46 -12.08
N ILE A 54 -11.70 5.51 -11.16
CA ILE A 54 -11.10 5.65 -9.83
C ILE A 54 -9.87 4.75 -9.77
N PHE A 55 -8.70 5.38 -9.59
CA PHE A 55 -7.41 4.69 -9.56
C PHE A 55 -6.75 4.81 -8.19
N SER A 56 -6.49 3.67 -7.56
CA SER A 56 -5.80 3.59 -6.27
C SER A 56 -4.54 2.73 -6.38
N ASN A 57 -3.38 3.33 -6.14
CA ASN A 57 -2.11 2.62 -6.17
C ASN A 57 -1.36 2.76 -4.84
N ALA A 58 -1.22 1.67 -4.11
CA ALA A 58 -0.59 1.60 -2.79
C ALA A 58 -1.16 2.66 -1.82
N CYS A 59 -2.49 2.77 -1.78
CA CYS A 59 -3.23 3.73 -0.95
C CYS A 59 -4.21 3.01 -0.02
N ILE A 60 -5.24 2.34 -0.54
CA ILE A 60 -6.34 1.83 0.28
C ILE A 60 -5.95 0.79 1.33
N HIS A 61 -4.80 0.13 1.19
CA HIS A 61 -4.32 -0.82 2.18
C HIS A 61 -4.03 -0.19 3.57
N TRP A 62 -3.99 1.13 3.66
CA TRP A 62 -3.91 1.89 4.92
C TRP A 62 -5.27 2.14 5.56
N ILE A 63 -6.35 1.92 4.82
CA ILE A 63 -7.73 2.22 5.24
C ILE A 63 -8.36 0.92 5.75
N PRO A 64 -9.00 0.91 6.92
CA PRO A 64 -9.69 -0.28 7.42
C PRO A 64 -11.01 -0.56 6.69
N ASN A 65 -11.60 -1.72 6.98
CA ASN A 65 -12.97 -2.11 6.57
C ASN A 65 -13.20 -2.09 5.06
N HIS A 66 -12.37 -2.80 4.30
CA HIS A 66 -12.49 -2.88 2.84
C HIS A 66 -13.85 -3.40 2.36
N GLU A 67 -14.56 -4.18 3.17
CA GLU A 67 -15.91 -4.65 2.87
C GLU A 67 -16.93 -3.51 2.69
N SER A 68 -16.77 -2.42 3.42
CA SER A 68 -17.60 -1.21 3.28
C SER A 68 -16.93 -0.14 2.41
N LEU A 69 -15.60 -0.07 2.42
CA LEU A 69 -14.83 0.91 1.66
C LEU A 69 -15.00 0.73 0.15
N LEU A 70 -14.88 -0.51 -0.34
CA LEU A 70 -14.93 -0.76 -1.79
C LEU A 70 -16.30 -0.47 -2.40
N PRO A 71 -17.43 -0.86 -1.80
CA PRO A 71 -18.75 -0.41 -2.25
C PRO A 71 -18.87 1.12 -2.28
N ALA A 72 -18.47 1.81 -1.22
CA ALA A 72 -18.57 3.28 -1.14
C ALA A 72 -17.75 3.99 -2.24
N ILE A 73 -16.53 3.49 -2.53
CA ILE A 73 -15.71 4.01 -3.64
C ILE A 73 -16.35 3.66 -4.99
N PHE A 74 -16.89 2.45 -5.14
CA PHE A 74 -17.51 1.98 -6.38
C PHE A 74 -18.76 2.77 -6.74
N ASP A 75 -19.53 3.20 -5.74
CA ASP A 75 -20.74 4.01 -5.92
C ASP A 75 -20.43 5.39 -6.55
N LYS A 76 -19.21 5.91 -6.37
CA LYS A 76 -18.73 7.16 -7.00
C LYS A 76 -18.37 7.02 -8.48
N LEU A 77 -18.42 5.82 -9.06
CA LEU A 77 -18.21 5.65 -10.49
C LEU A 77 -19.46 6.05 -11.28
N SER A 78 -19.25 6.65 -12.43
CA SER A 78 -20.28 6.80 -13.47
C SER A 78 -20.67 5.44 -14.06
N ASP A 79 -21.81 5.38 -14.74
CA ASP A 79 -22.21 4.20 -15.50
C ASP A 79 -21.15 3.84 -16.53
N GLY A 80 -20.66 2.61 -16.49
CA GLY A 80 -19.53 2.14 -17.31
C GLY A 80 -18.16 2.56 -16.81
N GLY A 81 -18.07 3.26 -15.69
CA GLY A 81 -16.82 3.65 -15.03
C GLY A 81 -16.06 2.45 -14.48
N THR A 82 -14.78 2.64 -14.19
CA THR A 82 -13.87 1.57 -13.76
C THR A 82 -13.16 1.91 -12.45
N LEU A 83 -13.23 1.00 -11.49
CA LEU A 83 -12.34 0.98 -10.33
C LEU A 83 -11.09 0.18 -10.69
N ALA A 84 -9.90 0.75 -10.47
CA ALA A 84 -8.61 0.08 -10.68
C ALA A 84 -7.72 0.26 -9.44
N VAL A 85 -7.35 -0.84 -8.83
CA VAL A 85 -6.62 -0.86 -7.56
C VAL A 85 -5.37 -1.72 -7.63
N GLN A 86 -4.30 -1.23 -7.02
CA GLN A 86 -3.09 -1.98 -6.70
C GLN A 86 -2.78 -1.81 -5.22
N ILE A 87 -2.52 -2.91 -4.53
CA ILE A 87 -2.06 -2.92 -3.13
C ILE A 87 -0.86 -3.86 -2.94
N PRO A 88 0.00 -3.64 -1.93
CA PRO A 88 0.97 -4.63 -1.51
C PRO A 88 0.27 -5.91 -1.06
N TYR A 89 0.74 -7.09 -1.46
CA TYR A 89 0.23 -8.36 -0.95
C TYR A 89 1.08 -8.84 0.23
N ILE A 90 0.79 -8.27 1.39
CA ILE A 90 1.62 -8.36 2.59
C ILE A 90 1.72 -9.78 3.13
N GLN A 91 0.64 -10.55 3.08
CA GLN A 91 0.58 -11.92 3.56
C GLN A 91 1.57 -12.85 2.82
N LYS A 92 1.93 -12.52 1.57
CA LYS A 92 2.93 -13.25 0.78
C LYS A 92 4.33 -12.61 0.78
N ALA A 93 4.50 -11.43 1.34
CA ALA A 93 5.78 -10.74 1.34
C ALA A 93 6.71 -11.29 2.43
N PRO A 94 7.88 -11.86 2.09
CA PRO A 94 8.77 -12.52 3.05
C PRO A 94 9.19 -11.62 4.21
N PHE A 95 9.45 -10.36 3.95
CA PHE A 95 9.83 -9.39 4.98
C PHE A 95 8.78 -9.27 6.10
N TYR A 96 7.50 -9.13 5.75
CA TYR A 96 6.44 -8.96 6.75
C TYR A 96 6.21 -10.22 7.59
N ARG A 97 6.46 -11.40 7.01
CA ARG A 97 6.44 -12.65 7.77
C ARG A 97 7.53 -12.64 8.86
N LEU A 98 8.74 -12.20 8.52
CA LEU A 98 9.86 -12.13 9.47
C LEU A 98 9.62 -11.04 10.52
N LEU A 99 9.14 -9.88 10.12
CA LEU A 99 8.77 -8.81 11.04
C LEU A 99 7.69 -9.28 12.03
N ASN A 100 6.69 -10.02 11.54
CA ASN A 100 5.65 -10.59 12.40
C ASN A 100 6.22 -11.61 13.39
N LEU A 101 7.18 -12.45 12.99
CA LEU A 101 7.86 -13.34 13.91
C LEU A 101 8.62 -12.58 15.00
N LEU A 102 9.34 -11.54 14.64
CA LEU A 102 10.10 -10.71 15.58
C LEU A 102 9.20 -10.05 16.63
N VAL A 103 8.12 -9.38 16.19
CA VAL A 103 7.24 -8.66 17.13
C VAL A 103 6.41 -9.56 18.04
N HIS A 104 6.41 -10.88 17.80
CA HIS A 104 5.79 -11.84 18.69
C HIS A 104 6.78 -12.52 19.67
N THR A 105 8.06 -12.13 19.65
CA THR A 105 9.02 -12.54 20.67
C THR A 105 8.70 -11.85 22.01
N VAL A 106 9.23 -12.39 23.10
CA VAL A 106 9.00 -11.83 24.45
C VAL A 106 9.49 -10.38 24.56
N GLU A 107 10.62 -10.08 23.91
CA GLU A 107 11.25 -8.74 23.92
C GLU A 107 10.40 -7.67 23.22
N TRP A 108 9.76 -8.02 22.11
CA TRP A 108 9.08 -7.07 21.22
C TRP A 108 7.55 -7.22 21.19
N LYS A 109 6.97 -8.00 22.11
CA LYS A 109 5.53 -8.31 22.13
C LYS A 109 4.62 -7.09 22.19
N ASP A 110 5.09 -5.99 22.78
CA ASP A 110 4.31 -4.74 22.88
C ASP A 110 4.11 -4.09 21.51
N LEU A 111 4.93 -4.46 20.50
CA LEU A 111 4.79 -4.04 19.11
C LEU A 111 3.82 -4.90 18.31
N SER A 112 3.40 -6.06 18.83
CA SER A 112 2.55 -7.03 18.11
C SER A 112 1.16 -6.49 17.79
N SER A 113 0.69 -5.48 18.53
CA SER A 113 -0.59 -4.80 18.30
C SER A 113 -0.54 -3.73 17.20
N ILE A 114 0.65 -3.43 16.66
CA ILE A 114 0.79 -2.45 15.58
C ILE A 114 0.29 -3.07 14.29
N HIS A 115 -0.90 -2.68 13.88
CA HIS A 115 -1.51 -3.07 12.61
C HIS A 115 -1.39 -1.93 11.61
N ASN A 116 -0.55 -2.13 10.58
CA ASN A 116 -0.28 -1.09 9.58
C ASN A 116 -1.08 -1.27 8.29
N TYR A 117 -1.64 -2.46 8.09
CA TYR A 117 -2.24 -2.82 6.81
C TYR A 117 -3.54 -3.57 7.02
N HIS A 118 -4.52 -3.20 6.23
CA HIS A 118 -5.88 -3.73 6.31
C HIS A 118 -6.24 -4.60 5.10
N ASN A 119 -5.23 -5.22 4.50
CA ASN A 119 -5.41 -6.11 3.37
C ASN A 119 -6.25 -7.33 3.76
N LEU A 120 -7.26 -7.60 2.95
CA LEU A 120 -7.98 -8.87 2.94
C LEU A 120 -7.21 -9.92 2.10
N LEU A 121 -7.66 -11.15 2.14
CA LEU A 121 -7.20 -12.19 1.23
C LEU A 121 -7.81 -11.98 -0.18
N PRO A 122 -7.18 -12.51 -1.24
CA PRO A 122 -7.72 -12.40 -2.60
C PRO A 122 -9.15 -12.94 -2.74
N GLU A 123 -9.47 -13.99 -2.00
CA GLU A 123 -10.79 -14.63 -1.96
C GLU A 123 -11.86 -13.67 -1.41
N ASP A 124 -11.53 -12.91 -0.36
CA ASP A 124 -12.44 -11.93 0.22
C ASP A 124 -12.69 -10.77 -0.77
N TYR A 125 -11.62 -10.30 -1.46
CA TYR A 125 -11.78 -9.31 -2.53
C TYR A 125 -12.62 -9.85 -3.69
N TYR A 126 -12.44 -11.11 -4.06
CA TYR A 126 -13.24 -11.74 -5.10
C TYR A 126 -14.74 -11.70 -4.76
N ASP A 127 -15.08 -12.03 -3.51
CA ASP A 127 -16.46 -12.02 -3.03
C ASP A 127 -17.04 -10.60 -2.97
N ILE A 128 -16.24 -9.60 -2.57
CA ILE A 128 -16.68 -8.20 -2.57
C ILE A 128 -16.93 -7.71 -3.99
N LEU A 129 -15.96 -7.92 -4.90
CA LEU A 129 -16.07 -7.46 -6.28
C LEU A 129 -17.20 -8.14 -7.03
N GLY A 130 -17.44 -9.44 -6.80
CA GLY A 130 -18.54 -10.19 -7.41
C GLY A 130 -19.93 -9.74 -6.95
N ARG A 131 -20.04 -9.08 -5.80
CA ARG A 131 -21.28 -8.41 -5.37
C ARG A 131 -21.48 -7.05 -6.02
N LEU A 132 -20.38 -6.40 -6.48
CA LEU A 132 -20.41 -5.04 -7.04
C LEU A 132 -20.55 -5.06 -8.57
N SER A 133 -19.99 -6.06 -9.24
CA SER A 133 -19.90 -6.08 -10.69
C SER A 133 -19.81 -7.50 -11.24
N ASP A 134 -20.46 -7.74 -12.37
CA ASP A 134 -20.28 -8.97 -13.17
C ASP A 134 -19.01 -8.90 -14.04
N ASN A 135 -18.39 -7.71 -14.14
CA ASN A 135 -17.20 -7.48 -14.95
C ASN A 135 -16.04 -7.00 -14.07
N PHE A 136 -15.37 -7.94 -13.43
CA PHE A 136 -14.19 -7.65 -12.61
C PHE A 136 -13.06 -8.63 -12.91
N ASN A 137 -11.85 -8.25 -12.52
CA ASN A 137 -10.66 -9.09 -12.60
C ASN A 137 -9.78 -8.89 -11.35
N ILE A 138 -9.12 -9.95 -10.91
CA ILE A 138 -8.15 -9.93 -9.83
C ILE A 138 -6.93 -10.74 -10.22
N TRP A 139 -5.72 -10.20 -9.99
CA TRP A 139 -4.47 -10.91 -10.28
C TRP A 139 -3.35 -10.48 -9.36
N GLU A 140 -2.31 -11.30 -9.30
CA GLU A 140 -1.08 -11.05 -8.55
C GLU A 140 0.08 -10.83 -9.50
N THR A 141 0.95 -9.89 -9.17
CA THR A 141 2.26 -9.71 -9.81
C THR A 141 3.34 -9.61 -8.74
N THR A 142 4.38 -10.42 -8.85
CA THR A 142 5.53 -10.33 -7.96
C THR A 142 6.66 -9.57 -8.63
N TYR A 143 7.05 -8.43 -8.06
CA TYR A 143 8.24 -7.69 -8.46
C TYR A 143 9.47 -8.19 -7.71
N TYR A 144 10.62 -8.18 -8.39
CA TYR A 144 11.90 -8.59 -7.84
C TYR A 144 12.84 -7.38 -7.85
N HIS A 145 13.08 -6.82 -6.67
CA HIS A 145 14.06 -5.76 -6.48
C HIS A 145 15.35 -6.35 -5.92
N THR A 146 16.47 -5.65 -6.09
CA THR A 146 17.75 -6.08 -5.55
C THR A 146 18.33 -5.03 -4.62
N VAL A 147 18.89 -5.47 -3.50
CA VAL A 147 19.67 -4.67 -2.57
C VAL A 147 21.04 -5.30 -2.34
N GLN A 148 22.01 -4.52 -1.87
CA GLN A 148 23.40 -4.98 -1.76
C GLN A 148 23.75 -5.61 -0.41
N SER A 149 22.86 -5.50 0.59
CA SER A 149 23.12 -6.01 1.94
C SER A 149 21.80 -6.32 2.68
N HIS A 150 21.91 -7.07 3.79
CA HIS A 150 20.78 -7.32 4.68
C HIS A 150 20.28 -6.02 5.31
N ASN A 151 21.18 -5.11 5.69
CA ASN A 151 20.79 -3.77 6.11
C ASN A 151 20.04 -3.01 5.00
N GLY A 152 20.38 -3.23 3.73
CA GLY A 152 19.67 -2.65 2.59
C GLY A 152 18.20 -3.10 2.49
N VAL A 153 17.88 -4.31 3.01
CA VAL A 153 16.48 -4.76 3.15
C VAL A 153 15.76 -3.88 4.18
N ILE A 154 16.38 -3.64 5.33
CA ILE A 154 15.83 -2.79 6.39
C ILE A 154 15.60 -1.37 5.88
N GLU A 155 16.63 -0.77 5.25
CA GLU A 155 16.55 0.59 4.71
C GLU A 155 15.41 0.74 3.68
N TRP A 156 15.17 -0.30 2.87
CA TRP A 156 14.04 -0.31 1.93
C TRP A 156 12.69 -0.15 2.62
N TYR A 157 12.51 -0.80 3.79
CA TYR A 157 11.23 -0.79 4.51
C TYR A 157 11.09 0.31 5.56
N LYS A 158 12.18 1.03 5.92
CA LYS A 158 12.14 2.12 6.92
C LYS A 158 11.15 3.25 6.54
N GLY A 159 11.06 3.58 5.25
CA GLY A 159 10.15 4.61 4.78
C GLY A 159 8.69 4.18 4.67
N SER A 160 8.37 2.91 4.93
CA SER A 160 7.03 2.35 4.79
C SER A 160 6.68 1.41 5.94
N GLY A 161 6.81 0.11 5.73
CA GLY A 161 6.34 -0.94 6.65
C GLY A 161 6.98 -0.95 8.04
N LEU A 162 8.20 -0.45 8.20
CA LEU A 162 8.86 -0.36 9.51
C LEU A 162 8.53 0.93 10.27
N ARG A 163 8.13 1.97 9.58
CA ARG A 163 7.97 3.29 10.18
C ARG A 163 7.11 3.28 11.44
N PRO A 164 5.89 2.72 11.48
CA PRO A 164 5.06 2.72 12.69
C PRO A 164 5.68 1.99 13.88
N TYR A 165 6.44 0.93 13.63
CA TYR A 165 7.18 0.23 14.69
C TYR A 165 8.30 1.11 15.26
N LEU A 166 9.07 1.74 14.38
CA LEU A 166 10.17 2.63 14.80
C LEU A 166 9.64 3.88 15.52
N ASP A 167 8.50 4.43 15.07
CA ASP A 167 7.90 5.61 15.69
C ASP A 167 7.34 5.31 17.10
N SER A 168 6.96 4.07 17.40
CA SER A 168 6.48 3.63 18.71
C SER A 168 7.60 3.25 19.67
N LEU A 169 8.85 3.10 19.21
CA LEU A 169 10.01 2.79 20.04
C LEU A 169 10.74 4.06 20.49
N SER A 170 11.28 4.02 21.72
CA SER A 170 12.23 5.05 22.17
C SER A 170 13.51 5.03 21.31
N GLU A 171 14.22 6.17 21.27
CA GLU A 171 15.46 6.28 20.52
C GLU A 171 16.51 5.24 20.93
N GLU A 172 16.54 4.84 22.20
CA GLU A 172 17.45 3.85 22.75
C GLU A 172 17.11 2.42 22.28
N LYS A 173 15.81 2.11 22.13
CA LYS A 173 15.34 0.78 21.74
C LYS A 173 15.37 0.53 20.22
N ARG A 174 15.36 1.57 19.40
CA ARG A 174 15.41 1.43 17.94
C ARG A 174 16.63 0.67 17.44
N PRO A 175 17.87 0.95 17.90
CA PRO A 175 19.05 0.19 17.47
C PRO A 175 18.97 -1.30 17.81
N GLU A 176 18.47 -1.66 18.99
CA GLU A 176 18.30 -3.05 19.42
C GLU A 176 17.31 -3.78 18.50
N PHE A 177 16.12 -3.20 18.30
CA PHE A 177 15.12 -3.75 17.40
C PHE A 177 15.64 -3.95 15.96
N LEU A 178 16.39 -2.99 15.44
CA LEU A 178 16.97 -3.08 14.10
C LEU A 178 18.10 -4.13 14.03
N ALA A 179 18.84 -4.37 15.12
CA ALA A 179 19.84 -5.42 15.19
C ALA A 179 19.20 -6.81 15.15
N ASP A 180 18.17 -7.04 15.97
CA ASP A 180 17.43 -8.31 16.00
C ASP A 180 16.75 -8.57 14.65
N LEU A 181 16.14 -7.54 14.06
CA LEU A 181 15.55 -7.64 12.72
C LEU A 181 16.60 -8.00 11.67
N ASN A 182 17.79 -7.40 11.75
CA ASN A 182 18.87 -7.69 10.81
C ASN A 182 19.41 -9.12 10.96
N GLU A 183 19.46 -9.65 12.17
CA GLU A 183 19.83 -11.05 12.43
C GLU A 183 18.85 -12.00 11.74
N ILE A 184 17.55 -11.86 11.99
CA ILE A 184 16.50 -12.67 11.35
C ILE A 184 16.53 -12.53 9.83
N ILE A 185 16.74 -11.32 9.30
CA ILE A 185 16.86 -11.09 7.86
C ILE A 185 18.09 -11.80 7.30
N SER A 186 19.23 -11.76 8.01
CA SER A 186 20.48 -12.38 7.54
C SER A 186 20.39 -13.90 7.41
N GLU A 187 19.60 -14.53 8.25
CA GLU A 187 19.34 -15.96 8.22
C GLU A 187 18.36 -16.39 7.11
N ASN A 188 17.44 -15.50 6.73
CA ASN A 188 16.33 -15.83 5.85
C ASN A 188 16.45 -15.28 4.41
N PHE A 189 17.29 -14.25 4.20
CA PHE A 189 17.54 -13.68 2.88
C PHE A 189 18.93 -14.06 2.37
N SER A 190 18.99 -15.08 1.52
CA SER A 190 20.26 -15.56 0.96
C SER A 190 20.84 -14.58 -0.06
N ARG A 191 22.18 -14.40 0.00
CA ARG A 191 22.91 -13.66 -1.04
C ARG A 191 22.97 -14.48 -2.32
N ARG A 192 22.88 -13.77 -3.44
CA ARG A 192 23.08 -14.35 -4.78
C ARG A 192 24.59 -14.41 -5.11
N ALA A 193 24.94 -15.08 -6.22
CA ALA A 193 26.33 -15.23 -6.64
C ALA A 193 27.09 -13.90 -6.81
N ASN A 194 26.39 -12.82 -7.15
CA ASN A 194 26.94 -11.48 -7.27
C ASN A 194 26.90 -10.68 -5.94
N GLY A 195 26.58 -11.33 -4.82
CA GLY A 195 26.50 -10.72 -3.49
C GLY A 195 25.19 -9.97 -3.19
N SER A 196 24.32 -9.75 -4.20
CA SER A 196 23.04 -9.05 -3.99
C SER A 196 21.99 -9.95 -3.30
N ILE A 197 20.96 -9.31 -2.77
CA ILE A 197 19.79 -9.96 -2.17
C ILE A 197 18.57 -9.58 -2.98
N ILE A 198 17.69 -10.56 -3.26
CA ILE A 198 16.44 -10.33 -3.99
C ILE A 198 15.31 -10.09 -2.99
N LEU A 199 14.64 -8.96 -3.12
CA LEU A 199 13.39 -8.64 -2.44
C LEU A 199 12.21 -9.05 -3.32
N LYS A 200 11.43 -10.03 -2.87
CA LYS A 200 10.16 -10.39 -3.50
C LYS A 200 9.08 -9.47 -2.97
N MET A 201 8.46 -8.72 -3.86
CA MET A 201 7.42 -7.73 -3.55
C MET A 201 6.14 -8.08 -4.30
N PRO A 202 5.34 -9.01 -3.77
CA PRO A 202 4.06 -9.36 -4.36
C PRO A 202 3.08 -8.19 -4.23
N ARG A 203 2.29 -7.99 -5.27
CA ARG A 203 1.26 -6.98 -5.39
C ARG A 203 -0.03 -7.64 -5.84
N LEU A 204 -1.12 -7.28 -5.22
CA LEU A 204 -2.45 -7.65 -5.65
C LEU A 204 -3.06 -6.50 -6.44
N PHE A 205 -3.64 -6.85 -7.57
CA PHE A 205 -4.33 -5.93 -8.46
C PHE A 205 -5.77 -6.39 -8.63
N PHE A 206 -6.67 -5.46 -8.75
CA PHE A 206 -8.02 -5.75 -9.19
C PHE A 206 -8.64 -4.57 -9.93
N THR A 207 -9.57 -4.89 -10.80
CA THR A 207 -10.42 -3.94 -11.51
C THR A 207 -11.87 -4.40 -11.42
N ALA A 208 -12.79 -3.44 -11.38
CA ALA A 208 -14.23 -3.70 -11.50
C ALA A 208 -14.89 -2.57 -12.29
N LYS A 209 -15.83 -2.92 -13.16
CA LYS A 209 -16.55 -1.97 -14.01
C LYS A 209 -17.99 -1.85 -13.53
N LYS A 210 -18.48 -0.61 -13.37
CA LYS A 210 -19.87 -0.31 -13.03
C LYS A 210 -20.79 -0.46 -14.22
#